data_f92cb4c65b088c8c194b2aa0c0d11378
#
_entry.id   f92cb4c65b088c8c194b2aa0c0d11378
#
_cell.length_a   1.000
_cell.length_b   1.000
_cell.length_c   1.000
_cell.angle_alpha   90.00
_cell.angle_beta   90.00
_cell.angle_gamma   90.00
#
_symmetry.space_group_name_H-M   'P 1'
#
loop_
_entity.id
_entity.type
_entity.pdbx_description
1 polymer ?
#
loop_
_entity_poly.entity_id
_entity_poly.type
_entity_poly.pdbx_seq_one_letter_code
_entity_poly.pdbx_strand_id
1 'polypeptide(L)'
;MGITYSESNQLGTGLREPRDGGLTSFGYQAVERMNKVGMAIDCSHSSDQTTLDVIRASQKPIFLTHTGARSLWNIKRLAPDEVLRACAEKGGVIGIEAAPHTTLTQKNPHHNIDAFMEHFEYIKDLVGIEHLAFGPDTLYGDHVGLHHVFAEALSIDQSHQGRGEDQTESPQFEEVPYVKGIENPTEGSKNILRWLIKNNYSDEDIAKVMGENILRVLGDVWQ
;
A
#
# COMPACT_ATOMS: atom_id res chain seq x y z
N MET A 1 8.12 10.51 2.42
CA MET A 1 7.48 10.81 3.73
C MET A 1 5.98 10.54 3.58
N GLY A 2 5.38 9.79 4.53
CA GLY A 2 3.93 9.60 4.59
C GLY A 2 3.20 10.89 4.96
N ILE A 3 2.02 11.12 4.38
CA ILE A 3 1.16 12.28 4.71
C ILE A 3 0.43 12.04 6.02
N THR A 4 -0.24 10.90 6.15
CA THR A 4 -0.86 10.42 7.38
C THR A 4 -0.40 9.01 7.67
N TYR A 5 -0.53 8.57 8.92
CA TYR A 5 -0.53 7.14 9.20
C TYR A 5 -2.00 6.66 9.08
N SER A 6 -2.64 6.18 10.10
CA SER A 6 -4.04 5.71 9.96
C SER A 6 -5.08 6.72 10.45
N GLU A 7 -4.72 7.58 11.38
CA GLU A 7 -5.55 8.66 11.92
C GLU A 7 -5.28 9.99 11.19
N SER A 8 -6.19 10.93 11.32
CA SER A 8 -6.00 12.31 10.85
C SER A 8 -4.88 13.01 11.61
N ASN A 9 -4.19 13.89 10.89
CA ASN A 9 -3.23 14.81 11.46
C ASN A 9 -3.45 16.23 10.88
N GLN A 10 -2.49 17.12 11.10
CA GLN A 10 -2.59 18.50 10.58
C GLN A 10 -2.53 18.58 9.04
N LEU A 11 -2.07 17.55 8.34
CA LEU A 11 -1.92 17.54 6.89
C LEU A 11 -3.16 17.02 6.18
N GLY A 12 -3.82 16.01 6.73
CA GLY A 12 -4.94 15.38 6.05
C GLY A 12 -5.63 14.30 6.88
N THR A 13 -6.58 13.65 6.24
CA THR A 13 -7.39 12.57 6.80
C THR A 13 -6.68 11.23 6.61
N GLY A 14 -6.58 10.44 7.67
CA GLY A 14 -6.10 9.06 7.64
C GLY A 14 -7.20 8.07 7.27
N LEU A 15 -6.81 6.86 6.90
CA LEU A 15 -7.73 5.84 6.39
C LEU A 15 -8.78 5.33 7.40
N ARG A 16 -8.53 5.50 8.71
CA ARG A 16 -9.45 5.06 9.78
C ARG A 16 -10.57 6.04 10.08
N GLU A 17 -10.45 7.27 9.61
CA GLU A 17 -11.44 8.29 9.92
C GLU A 17 -12.81 7.94 9.33
N PRO A 18 -13.90 8.12 10.11
CA PRO A 18 -15.26 7.91 9.63
C PRO A 18 -15.66 8.86 8.49
N ARG A 19 -15.10 10.07 8.51
CA ARG A 19 -15.35 11.10 7.50
C ARG A 19 -14.04 11.46 6.81
N ASP A 20 -14.00 11.22 5.52
CA ASP A 20 -12.86 11.57 4.68
C ASP A 20 -12.94 13.03 4.25
N GLY A 21 -12.11 13.87 4.88
CA GLY A 21 -12.02 15.30 4.59
C GLY A 21 -10.93 15.67 3.59
N GLY A 22 -10.11 14.72 3.13
CA GLY A 22 -9.00 14.99 2.24
C GLY A 22 -7.85 15.76 2.88
N LEU A 23 -7.06 16.48 2.05
CA LEU A 23 -5.98 17.35 2.50
C LEU A 23 -6.51 18.63 3.17
N THR A 24 -5.85 19.03 4.26
CA THR A 24 -6.04 20.36 4.83
C THR A 24 -5.32 21.44 4.02
N SER A 25 -5.64 22.72 4.27
CA SER A 25 -4.89 23.84 3.67
C SER A 25 -3.39 23.78 3.98
N PHE A 26 -3.02 23.29 5.17
CA PHE A 26 -1.63 23.07 5.54
C PHE A 26 -1.03 21.86 4.81
N GLY A 27 -1.83 20.82 4.57
CA GLY A 27 -1.43 19.66 3.76
C GLY A 27 -1.06 20.04 2.32
N TYR A 28 -1.83 20.90 1.67
CA TYR A 28 -1.47 21.43 0.33
C TYR A 28 -0.13 22.16 0.33
N GLN A 29 0.13 23.01 1.34
CA GLN A 29 1.44 23.68 1.48
C GLN A 29 2.58 22.68 1.73
N ALA A 30 2.32 21.64 2.51
CA ALA A 30 3.31 20.58 2.75
C ALA A 30 3.66 19.83 1.46
N VAL A 31 2.66 19.43 0.65
CA VAL A 31 2.88 18.78 -0.65
C VAL A 31 3.73 19.66 -1.58
N GLU A 32 3.39 20.95 -1.69
CA GLU A 32 4.18 21.91 -2.47
C GLU A 32 5.64 21.97 -1.96
N ARG A 33 5.82 22.04 -0.64
CA ARG A 33 7.15 22.08 -0.04
C ARG A 33 7.93 20.80 -0.27
N MET A 34 7.29 19.64 -0.16
CA MET A 34 7.90 18.34 -0.42
C MET A 34 8.39 18.24 -1.87
N ASN A 35 7.57 18.65 -2.84
CA ASN A 35 7.98 18.71 -4.24
C ASN A 35 9.21 19.61 -4.44
N LYS A 36 9.22 20.79 -3.81
CA LYS A 36 10.32 21.77 -3.94
C LYS A 36 11.65 21.28 -3.35
N VAL A 37 11.60 20.42 -2.33
CA VAL A 37 12.83 19.91 -1.68
C VAL A 37 13.22 18.51 -2.16
N GLY A 38 12.51 17.96 -3.17
CA GLY A 38 12.77 16.62 -3.69
C GLY A 38 12.43 15.50 -2.69
N MET A 39 11.39 15.69 -1.88
CA MET A 39 10.96 14.67 -0.92
C MET A 39 9.86 13.82 -1.53
N ALA A 40 10.11 12.51 -1.65
CA ALA A 40 9.12 11.55 -2.12
C ALA A 40 7.91 11.50 -1.16
N ILE A 41 6.69 11.51 -1.74
CA ILE A 41 5.42 11.48 -1.00
C ILE A 41 4.86 10.06 -1.04
N ASP A 42 4.47 9.53 0.13
CA ASP A 42 3.78 8.27 0.27
C ASP A 42 2.37 8.48 0.85
N CYS A 43 1.38 7.78 0.29
CA CYS A 43 -0.01 7.86 0.71
C CYS A 43 -0.61 6.52 1.16
N SER A 44 0.20 5.50 1.46
CA SER A 44 -0.25 4.14 1.78
C SER A 44 -1.25 4.04 2.94
N HIS A 45 -1.20 4.94 3.91
CA HIS A 45 -2.12 5.00 5.05
C HIS A 45 -3.05 6.22 5.02
N SER A 46 -3.00 7.00 3.95
CA SER A 46 -3.91 8.14 3.79
C SER A 46 -5.30 7.68 3.34
N SER A 47 -6.31 8.45 3.66
CA SER A 47 -7.65 8.20 3.13
C SER A 47 -7.69 8.33 1.60
N ASP A 48 -8.73 7.80 0.99
CA ASP A 48 -8.90 7.84 -0.47
C ASP A 48 -8.90 9.29 -0.99
N GLN A 49 -9.66 10.19 -0.33
CA GLN A 49 -9.72 11.60 -0.73
C GLN A 49 -8.40 12.32 -0.49
N THR A 50 -7.71 12.07 0.64
CA THR A 50 -6.39 12.63 0.90
C THR A 50 -5.40 12.21 -0.18
N THR A 51 -5.41 10.94 -0.56
CA THR A 51 -4.54 10.42 -1.63
C THR A 51 -4.83 11.08 -2.97
N LEU A 52 -6.10 11.20 -3.36
CA LEU A 52 -6.51 11.87 -4.60
C LEU A 52 -6.13 13.36 -4.60
N ASP A 53 -6.28 14.04 -3.47
CA ASP A 53 -5.89 15.44 -3.33
C ASP A 53 -4.37 15.62 -3.45
N VAL A 54 -3.58 14.71 -2.83
CA VAL A 54 -2.11 14.69 -2.99
C VAL A 54 -1.71 14.48 -4.45
N ILE A 55 -2.32 13.52 -5.14
CA ILE A 55 -2.06 13.24 -6.56
C ILE A 55 -2.34 14.47 -7.42
N ARG A 56 -3.44 15.17 -7.18
CA ARG A 56 -3.81 16.40 -7.90
C ARG A 56 -2.85 17.55 -7.60
N ALA A 57 -2.48 17.74 -6.33
CA ALA A 57 -1.65 18.84 -5.87
C ALA A 57 -0.16 18.64 -6.21
N SER A 58 0.34 17.42 -6.19
CA SER A 58 1.75 17.12 -6.45
C SER A 58 2.12 17.40 -7.91
N GLN A 59 3.26 18.04 -8.11
CA GLN A 59 3.88 18.21 -9.44
C GLN A 59 4.80 17.03 -9.81
N LYS A 60 5.04 16.13 -8.89
CA LYS A 60 5.90 14.95 -9.02
C LYS A 60 5.08 13.68 -8.84
N PRO A 61 5.54 12.54 -9.38
CA PRO A 61 4.94 11.25 -9.06
C PRO A 61 4.94 10.98 -7.57
N ILE A 62 3.98 10.16 -7.11
CA ILE A 62 3.87 9.77 -5.70
C ILE A 62 4.01 8.25 -5.56
N PHE A 63 4.13 7.79 -4.34
CA PHE A 63 4.14 6.38 -3.98
C PHE A 63 2.86 5.99 -3.23
N LEU A 64 2.36 4.81 -3.52
CA LEU A 64 1.65 3.95 -2.60
C LEU A 64 2.63 2.85 -2.23
N THR A 65 3.44 3.06 -1.20
CA THR A 65 4.59 2.18 -0.92
C THR A 65 4.18 0.76 -0.57
N HIS A 66 2.98 0.58 0.02
CA HIS A 66 2.42 -0.72 0.40
C HIS A 66 0.89 -0.65 0.46
N THR A 67 0.23 -1.33 -0.45
CA THR A 67 -1.23 -1.47 -0.52
C THR A 67 -1.61 -2.70 -1.38
N GLY A 68 -2.88 -2.97 -1.51
CA GLY A 68 -3.45 -3.96 -2.42
C GLY A 68 -4.71 -3.41 -3.10
N ALA A 69 -5.43 -4.25 -3.82
CA ALA A 69 -6.66 -3.89 -4.51
C ALA A 69 -7.89 -4.13 -3.63
N ARG A 70 -8.64 -3.07 -3.31
CA ARG A 70 -9.91 -3.16 -2.56
C ARG A 70 -10.96 -3.99 -3.30
N SER A 71 -10.91 -4.01 -4.61
CA SER A 71 -11.80 -4.82 -5.45
C SER A 71 -11.62 -6.33 -5.24
N LEU A 72 -10.45 -6.79 -4.76
CA LEU A 72 -10.22 -8.20 -4.41
C LEU A 72 -10.57 -8.53 -2.97
N TRP A 73 -10.36 -7.57 -2.04
CA TRP A 73 -10.67 -7.71 -0.64
C TRP A 73 -11.14 -6.36 -0.09
N ASN A 74 -12.44 -6.26 0.20
CA ASN A 74 -13.09 -4.98 0.52
C ASN A 74 -12.80 -4.51 1.95
N ILE A 75 -11.63 -3.92 2.15
CA ILE A 75 -11.25 -3.23 3.39
C ILE A 75 -10.66 -1.85 3.09
N LYS A 76 -10.86 -0.89 4.00
CA LYS A 76 -10.36 0.50 3.81
C LYS A 76 -8.85 0.61 3.66
N ARG A 77 -8.09 -0.36 4.19
CA ARG A 77 -6.63 -0.39 4.09
C ARG A 77 -6.14 -0.54 2.66
N LEU A 78 -6.92 -1.19 1.81
CA LEU A 78 -6.59 -1.39 0.40
C LEU A 78 -7.11 -0.24 -0.46
N ALA A 79 -6.37 0.10 -1.51
CA ALA A 79 -6.73 1.19 -2.40
C ALA A 79 -7.86 0.80 -3.38
N PRO A 80 -8.85 1.68 -3.60
CA PRO A 80 -9.84 1.48 -4.65
C PRO A 80 -9.22 1.72 -6.02
N ASP A 81 -9.82 1.15 -7.06
CA ASP A 81 -9.34 1.24 -8.45
C ASP A 81 -9.12 2.67 -8.93
N GLU A 82 -9.95 3.62 -8.49
CA GLU A 82 -9.80 5.04 -8.79
C GLU A 82 -8.45 5.60 -8.32
N VAL A 83 -8.05 5.28 -7.08
CA VAL A 83 -6.78 5.71 -6.50
C VAL A 83 -5.60 5.05 -7.20
N LEU A 84 -5.71 3.74 -7.49
CA LEU A 84 -4.68 2.99 -8.21
C LEU A 84 -4.43 3.58 -9.61
N ARG A 85 -5.51 3.85 -10.37
CA ARG A 85 -5.41 4.49 -11.70
C ARG A 85 -4.83 5.91 -11.61
N ALA A 86 -5.31 6.72 -10.69
CA ALA A 86 -4.83 8.09 -10.52
C ALA A 86 -3.34 8.13 -10.15
N CYS A 87 -2.86 7.20 -9.30
CA CYS A 87 -1.44 7.07 -8.98
C CYS A 87 -0.61 6.73 -10.22
N ALA A 88 -1.05 5.76 -11.02
CA ALA A 88 -0.36 5.36 -12.25
C ALA A 88 -0.37 6.47 -13.31
N GLU A 89 -1.51 7.12 -13.56
CA GLU A 89 -1.63 8.26 -14.48
C GLU A 89 -0.69 9.43 -14.10
N LYS A 90 -0.42 9.57 -12.80
CA LYS A 90 0.58 10.54 -12.29
C LYS A 90 2.03 10.08 -12.49
N GLY A 91 2.25 8.87 -13.01
CA GLY A 91 3.57 8.27 -13.16
C GLY A 91 4.10 7.62 -11.87
N GLY A 92 3.26 7.45 -10.86
CA GLY A 92 3.62 6.90 -9.56
C GLY A 92 3.90 5.39 -9.57
N VAL A 93 4.22 4.87 -8.39
CA VAL A 93 4.46 3.44 -8.16
C VAL A 93 3.62 2.93 -7.00
N ILE A 94 3.07 1.73 -7.19
CA ILE A 94 2.21 1.01 -6.26
C ILE A 94 2.97 -0.23 -5.78
N GLY A 95 3.34 -0.26 -4.51
CA GLY A 95 3.95 -1.42 -3.85
C GLY A 95 2.86 -2.35 -3.32
N ILE A 96 2.98 -3.64 -3.64
CA ILE A 96 2.05 -4.65 -3.16
C ILE A 96 2.41 -5.03 -1.73
N GLU A 97 1.43 -4.98 -0.83
CA GLU A 97 1.62 -5.26 0.59
C GLU A 97 1.27 -6.72 0.94
N ALA A 98 1.92 -7.24 1.98
CA ALA A 98 1.73 -8.60 2.51
C ALA A 98 1.44 -8.61 4.02
N ALA A 99 0.82 -7.57 4.55
CA ALA A 99 0.33 -7.62 5.93
C ALA A 99 -0.77 -8.68 6.06
N PRO A 100 -0.80 -9.51 7.13
CA PRO A 100 -1.68 -10.67 7.19
C PRO A 100 -3.14 -10.40 6.91
N HIS A 101 -3.72 -9.34 7.46
CA HIS A 101 -5.14 -9.01 7.30
C HIS A 101 -5.51 -8.37 5.94
N THR A 102 -4.55 -7.98 5.14
CA THR A 102 -4.75 -7.25 3.87
C THR A 102 -4.47 -8.08 2.62
N THR A 103 -3.80 -9.22 2.79
CA THR A 103 -3.31 -10.04 1.67
C THR A 103 -4.37 -11.00 1.11
N LEU A 104 -5.54 -11.06 1.74
CA LEU A 104 -6.60 -11.99 1.34
C LEU A 104 -7.29 -11.54 0.05
N THR A 105 -7.83 -12.52 -0.69
CA THR A 105 -8.77 -12.28 -1.79
C THR A 105 -10.02 -13.13 -1.61
N GLN A 106 -11.11 -12.78 -2.28
CA GLN A 106 -12.33 -13.60 -2.25
C GLN A 106 -12.10 -15.00 -2.85
N LYS A 107 -11.20 -15.10 -3.82
CA LYS A 107 -10.84 -16.34 -4.49
C LYS A 107 -9.87 -17.19 -3.65
N ASN A 108 -8.96 -16.52 -2.94
CA ASN A 108 -7.95 -17.15 -2.09
C ASN A 108 -7.95 -16.50 -0.68
N PRO A 109 -8.84 -16.94 0.20
CA PRO A 109 -8.96 -16.39 1.56
C PRO A 109 -7.90 -16.97 2.51
N HIS A 110 -6.67 -17.12 2.04
CA HIS A 110 -5.55 -17.69 2.78
C HIS A 110 -4.35 -16.75 2.78
N HIS A 111 -3.68 -16.62 3.92
CA HIS A 111 -2.49 -15.79 4.08
C HIS A 111 -1.26 -16.47 3.46
N ASN A 112 -1.11 -16.36 2.16
CA ASN A 112 -0.01 -16.97 1.40
C ASN A 112 0.42 -16.10 0.20
N ILE A 113 1.58 -16.45 -0.36
CA ILE A 113 2.14 -15.74 -1.52
C ILE A 113 1.20 -15.74 -2.74
N ASP A 114 0.37 -16.76 -2.93
CA ASP A 114 -0.52 -16.81 -4.10
C ASP A 114 -1.62 -15.75 -3.97
N ALA A 115 -2.22 -15.55 -2.77
CA ALA A 115 -3.16 -14.47 -2.52
C ALA A 115 -2.49 -13.07 -2.69
N PHE A 116 -1.27 -12.92 -2.17
CA PHE A 116 -0.46 -11.72 -2.37
C PHE A 116 -0.23 -11.42 -3.85
N MET A 117 0.13 -12.42 -4.64
CA MET A 117 0.37 -12.25 -6.07
C MET A 117 -0.93 -12.06 -6.88
N GLU A 118 -2.11 -12.45 -6.39
CA GLU A 118 -3.39 -12.09 -7.00
C GLU A 118 -3.61 -10.56 -6.98
N HIS A 119 -3.22 -9.87 -5.91
CA HIS A 119 -3.24 -8.40 -5.88
C HIS A 119 -2.27 -7.81 -6.91
N PHE A 120 -1.08 -8.36 -7.04
CA PHE A 120 -0.11 -7.95 -8.06
C PHE A 120 -0.67 -8.09 -9.48
N GLU A 121 -1.21 -9.28 -9.83
CA GLU A 121 -1.78 -9.53 -11.15
C GLU A 121 -2.95 -8.59 -11.46
N TYR A 122 -3.86 -8.41 -10.50
CA TYR A 122 -5.00 -7.52 -10.68
C TYR A 122 -4.57 -6.08 -10.95
N ILE A 123 -3.64 -5.55 -10.16
CA ILE A 123 -3.20 -4.16 -10.31
C ILE A 123 -2.36 -4.01 -11.58
N LYS A 124 -1.55 -5.02 -11.96
CA LYS A 124 -0.84 -5.04 -13.25
C LYS A 124 -1.81 -4.92 -14.42
N ASP A 125 -2.89 -5.69 -14.40
CA ASP A 125 -3.91 -5.65 -15.47
C ASP A 125 -4.68 -4.33 -15.47
N LEU A 126 -4.79 -3.67 -14.33
CA LEU A 126 -5.50 -2.40 -14.16
C LEU A 126 -4.71 -1.19 -14.67
N VAL A 127 -3.40 -1.15 -14.39
CA VAL A 127 -2.57 0.07 -14.57
C VAL A 127 -1.25 -0.14 -15.34
N GLY A 128 -0.86 -1.38 -15.62
CA GLY A 128 0.41 -1.71 -16.28
C GLY A 128 1.55 -2.00 -15.30
N ILE A 129 2.51 -2.81 -15.77
CA ILE A 129 3.62 -3.31 -14.94
C ILE A 129 4.62 -2.20 -14.57
N GLU A 130 4.68 -1.13 -15.34
CA GLU A 130 5.55 0.03 -15.15
C GLU A 130 5.22 0.83 -13.87
N HIS A 131 4.06 0.57 -13.27
CA HIS A 131 3.58 1.25 -12.07
C HIS A 131 3.60 0.38 -10.83
N LEU A 132 4.18 -0.83 -10.90
CA LEU A 132 4.20 -1.75 -9.78
C LEU A 132 5.58 -1.95 -9.18
N ALA A 133 5.56 -2.26 -7.89
CA ALA A 133 6.71 -2.73 -7.12
C ALA A 133 6.21 -3.64 -5.98
N PHE A 134 7.11 -4.10 -5.15
CA PHE A 134 6.77 -4.86 -3.95
C PHE A 134 7.18 -4.08 -2.70
N GLY A 135 6.20 -3.83 -1.84
CA GLY A 135 6.38 -3.23 -0.53
C GLY A 135 5.67 -4.09 0.52
N PRO A 136 6.21 -5.28 0.84
CA PRO A 136 5.46 -6.29 1.59
C PRO A 136 5.07 -5.88 3.01
N ASP A 137 5.66 -4.84 3.56
CA ASP A 137 5.45 -4.43 4.97
C ASP A 137 5.74 -5.58 5.96
N THR A 138 6.67 -6.46 5.60
CA THR A 138 7.07 -7.61 6.41
C THR A 138 8.19 -7.25 7.37
N LEU A 139 8.14 -7.84 8.56
CA LEU A 139 9.10 -7.68 9.63
C LEU A 139 9.81 -8.99 9.92
N TYR A 140 10.95 -8.92 10.61
CA TYR A 140 11.55 -10.09 11.23
C TYR A 140 10.84 -10.35 12.56
N GLY A 141 9.90 -11.30 12.56
CA GLY A 141 9.12 -11.65 13.74
C GLY A 141 7.60 -11.61 13.50
N ASP A 142 6.84 -11.57 14.57
CA ASP A 142 5.40 -11.54 14.55
C ASP A 142 4.87 -10.13 14.25
N HIS A 143 4.45 -9.91 13.02
CA HIS A 143 3.90 -8.63 12.56
C HIS A 143 2.61 -8.25 13.33
N VAL A 144 1.72 -9.20 13.54
CA VAL A 144 0.45 -8.98 14.26
C VAL A 144 0.71 -8.71 15.73
N GLY A 145 1.57 -9.50 16.37
CA GLY A 145 1.97 -9.28 17.76
C GLY A 145 2.60 -7.91 17.98
N LEU A 146 3.41 -7.41 17.04
CA LEU A 146 3.97 -6.08 17.10
C LEU A 146 2.88 -4.99 17.04
N HIS A 147 1.91 -5.14 16.14
CA HIS A 147 0.77 -4.23 16.05
C HIS A 147 -0.06 -4.21 17.34
N HIS A 148 -0.27 -5.37 17.98
CA HIS A 148 -0.96 -5.46 19.27
C HIS A 148 -0.21 -4.68 20.37
N VAL A 149 1.10 -4.84 20.47
CA VAL A 149 1.94 -4.10 21.43
C VAL A 149 1.87 -2.59 21.20
N PHE A 150 1.94 -2.14 19.97
CA PHE A 150 1.82 -0.71 19.65
C PHE A 150 0.44 -0.15 19.99
N ALA A 151 -0.61 -0.87 19.65
CA ALA A 151 -1.97 -0.42 19.93
C ALA A 151 -2.23 -0.32 21.43
N GLU A 152 -1.76 -1.28 22.22
CA GLU A 152 -1.83 -1.24 23.68
C GLU A 152 -1.03 -0.05 24.24
N ALA A 153 0.21 0.15 23.80
CA ALA A 153 1.08 1.23 24.26
C ALA A 153 0.52 2.63 23.94
N LEU A 154 -0.20 2.78 22.83
CA LEU A 154 -0.80 4.03 22.37
C LEU A 154 -2.28 4.17 22.78
N SER A 155 -2.84 3.20 23.49
CA SER A 155 -4.27 3.14 23.83
C SER A 155 -5.19 3.24 22.60
N ILE A 156 -4.76 2.68 21.47
CA ILE A 156 -5.52 2.67 20.22
C ILE A 156 -6.44 1.45 20.21
N ASP A 157 -7.72 1.65 19.91
CA ASP A 157 -8.66 0.54 19.72
C ASP A 157 -8.27 -0.28 18.47
N GLN A 158 -7.91 -1.54 18.70
CA GLN A 158 -7.51 -2.46 17.65
C GLN A 158 -8.68 -2.98 16.79
N SER A 159 -9.91 -2.86 17.28
CA SER A 159 -11.11 -3.33 16.57
C SER A 159 -11.28 -2.65 15.20
N HIS A 160 -10.59 -1.53 14.98
CA HIS A 160 -10.67 -0.71 13.79
C HIS A 160 -9.45 -0.83 12.86
N GLN A 161 -8.50 -1.73 13.13
CA GLN A 161 -7.33 -1.89 12.25
C GLN A 161 -7.76 -2.43 10.88
N GLY A 162 -7.82 -1.53 9.89
CA GLY A 162 -8.19 -1.85 8.51
C GLY A 162 -9.68 -2.12 8.28
N ARG A 163 -10.52 -2.08 9.30
CA ARG A 163 -11.97 -2.22 9.18
C ARG A 163 -12.60 -0.84 9.11
N GLY A 164 -13.27 -0.53 8.01
CA GLY A 164 -14.16 0.62 7.97
C GLY A 164 -15.42 0.38 8.81
N GLU A 165 -16.07 1.45 9.28
CA GLU A 165 -17.30 1.37 10.09
C GLU A 165 -18.43 0.59 9.41
N ASP A 166 -18.44 0.49 8.08
CA ASP A 166 -19.45 -0.24 7.32
C ASP A 166 -19.18 -1.76 7.22
N GLN A 167 -18.15 -2.27 7.90
CA GLN A 167 -17.77 -3.68 7.83
C GLN A 167 -18.38 -4.52 8.96
N THR A 168 -19.68 -4.41 9.18
CA THR A 168 -20.45 -5.41 9.92
C THR A 168 -20.43 -6.79 9.24
N GLU A 169 -19.98 -6.87 8.00
CA GLU A 169 -19.89 -8.06 7.15
C GLU A 169 -18.47 -8.35 6.62
N SER A 170 -17.42 -7.83 7.26
CA SER A 170 -16.05 -8.26 6.87
C SER A 170 -15.94 -9.77 7.03
N PRO A 171 -15.50 -10.50 6.01
CA PRO A 171 -15.29 -11.93 6.13
C PRO A 171 -14.36 -12.18 7.32
N GLN A 172 -14.74 -13.14 8.17
CA GLN A 172 -13.88 -13.56 9.27
C GLN A 172 -12.65 -14.23 8.65
N PHE A 173 -11.46 -13.84 9.10
CA PHE A 173 -10.21 -14.47 8.72
C PHE A 173 -9.44 -14.88 9.99
N GLU A 174 -8.59 -15.88 9.86
CA GLU A 174 -7.70 -16.31 10.92
C GLU A 174 -6.57 -15.29 11.08
N GLU A 175 -6.30 -14.84 12.29
CA GLU A 175 -5.11 -14.05 12.59
C GLU A 175 -3.87 -14.95 12.52
N VAL A 176 -2.91 -14.55 11.71
CA VAL A 176 -1.64 -15.27 11.55
C VAL A 176 -0.47 -14.29 11.72
N PRO A 177 0.69 -14.72 12.25
CA PRO A 177 1.82 -13.83 12.50
C PRO A 177 2.47 -13.29 11.23
N TYR A 178 2.30 -13.97 10.09
CA TYR A 178 2.86 -13.59 8.80
C TYR A 178 2.10 -14.24 7.63
N VAL A 179 2.32 -13.72 6.44
CA VAL A 179 1.84 -14.33 5.18
C VAL A 179 2.83 -15.42 4.74
N LYS A 180 2.34 -16.63 4.54
CA LYS A 180 3.17 -17.78 4.14
C LYS A 180 3.87 -17.54 2.79
N GLY A 181 5.17 -17.64 2.78
CA GLY A 181 6.03 -17.33 1.64
C GLY A 181 6.57 -15.90 1.65
N ILE A 182 6.04 -15.06 2.55
CA ILE A 182 6.47 -13.66 2.75
C ILE A 182 6.76 -13.43 4.25
N GLU A 183 7.34 -14.42 4.93
CA GLU A 183 7.53 -14.42 6.40
C GLU A 183 8.46 -13.31 6.90
N ASN A 184 9.40 -12.89 6.06
CA ASN A 184 10.35 -11.83 6.38
C ASN A 184 10.91 -11.19 5.09
N PRO A 185 11.54 -10.02 5.17
CA PRO A 185 12.02 -9.30 3.97
C PRO A 185 13.03 -10.09 3.13
N THR A 186 13.88 -10.89 3.76
CA THR A 186 14.94 -11.64 3.05
C THR A 186 14.39 -12.79 2.23
N GLU A 187 13.54 -13.63 2.83
CA GLU A 187 12.96 -14.77 2.13
C GLU A 187 11.81 -14.36 1.21
N GLY A 188 11.03 -13.35 1.63
CA GLY A 188 9.93 -12.81 0.85
C GLY A 188 10.36 -12.34 -0.54
N SER A 189 11.42 -11.54 -0.63
CA SER A 189 11.93 -11.05 -1.92
C SER A 189 12.42 -12.20 -2.84
N LYS A 190 13.07 -13.22 -2.29
CA LYS A 190 13.47 -14.42 -3.05
C LYS A 190 12.27 -15.23 -3.53
N ASN A 191 11.24 -15.36 -2.70
CA ASN A 191 10.04 -16.11 -3.05
C ASN A 191 9.20 -15.38 -4.11
N ILE A 192 9.10 -14.05 -4.03
CA ILE A 192 8.49 -13.21 -5.08
C ILE A 192 9.23 -13.42 -6.40
N LEU A 193 10.57 -13.32 -6.42
CA LEU A 193 11.38 -13.54 -7.62
C LEU A 193 11.13 -14.94 -8.20
N ARG A 194 11.15 -15.99 -7.38
CA ARG A 194 10.87 -17.36 -7.82
C ARG A 194 9.47 -17.51 -8.40
N TRP A 195 8.48 -16.83 -7.81
CA TRP A 195 7.12 -16.85 -8.30
C TRP A 195 7.02 -16.19 -9.69
N LEU A 196 7.65 -15.03 -9.89
CA LEU A 196 7.68 -14.33 -11.17
C LEU A 196 8.34 -15.21 -12.26
N ILE A 197 9.49 -15.81 -11.97
CA ILE A 197 10.19 -16.73 -12.89
C ILE A 197 9.29 -17.93 -13.24
N LYS A 198 8.66 -18.56 -12.25
CA LYS A 198 7.75 -19.69 -12.43
C LYS A 198 6.55 -19.35 -13.31
N ASN A 199 6.09 -18.11 -13.28
CA ASN A 199 4.96 -17.61 -14.07
C ASN A 199 5.37 -16.94 -15.38
N ASN A 200 6.63 -17.18 -15.83
CA ASN A 200 7.18 -16.78 -17.13
C ASN A 200 7.23 -15.26 -17.35
N TYR A 201 7.42 -14.47 -16.29
CA TYR A 201 7.73 -13.05 -16.44
C TYR A 201 9.11 -12.89 -17.11
N SER A 202 9.24 -11.92 -18.00
CA SER A 202 10.53 -11.61 -18.64
C SER A 202 11.52 -11.02 -17.64
N ASP A 203 12.83 -11.16 -17.90
CA ASP A 203 13.86 -10.52 -17.07
C ASP A 203 13.67 -8.99 -16.99
N GLU A 204 13.19 -8.37 -18.08
CA GLU A 204 12.88 -6.94 -18.13
C GLU A 204 11.72 -6.60 -17.16
N ASP A 205 10.62 -7.34 -17.19
CA ASP A 205 9.49 -7.11 -16.30
C ASP A 205 9.85 -7.36 -14.83
N ILE A 206 10.65 -8.41 -14.58
CA ILE A 206 11.18 -8.69 -13.24
C ILE A 206 12.04 -7.52 -12.74
N ALA A 207 12.96 -7.01 -13.56
CA ALA A 207 13.79 -5.87 -13.19
C ALA A 207 12.96 -4.62 -12.85
N LYS A 208 11.92 -4.33 -13.66
CA LYS A 208 10.98 -3.22 -13.41
C LYS A 208 10.37 -3.31 -12.02
N VAL A 209 9.70 -4.44 -11.71
CA VAL A 209 8.93 -4.57 -10.45
C VAL A 209 9.81 -4.81 -9.23
N MET A 210 11.02 -5.34 -9.41
CA MET A 210 11.97 -5.58 -8.32
C MET A 210 12.81 -4.35 -7.94
N GLY A 211 12.69 -3.24 -8.70
CA GLY A 211 13.37 -2.00 -8.29
C GLY A 211 13.41 -0.87 -9.30
N GLU A 212 13.46 -1.12 -10.60
CA GLU A 212 13.65 -0.06 -11.60
C GLU A 212 12.50 0.95 -11.62
N ASN A 213 11.25 0.50 -11.41
CA ASN A 213 10.10 1.41 -11.29
C ASN A 213 10.24 2.38 -10.12
N ILE A 214 10.76 1.90 -8.97
CA ILE A 214 11.04 2.76 -7.81
C ILE A 214 12.14 3.76 -8.15
N LEU A 215 13.24 3.29 -8.76
CA LEU A 215 14.38 4.15 -9.14
C LEU A 215 13.95 5.23 -10.15
N ARG A 216 13.07 4.90 -11.10
CA ARG A 216 12.49 5.88 -12.03
C ARG A 216 11.78 7.01 -11.27
N VAL A 217 10.85 6.66 -10.37
CA VAL A 217 10.09 7.67 -9.62
C VAL A 217 10.99 8.48 -8.69
N LEU A 218 11.97 7.86 -8.03
CA LEU A 218 12.94 8.59 -7.22
C LEU A 218 13.79 9.53 -8.08
N GLY A 219 14.18 9.13 -9.29
CA GLY A 219 14.87 10.00 -10.26
C GLY A 219 14.04 11.24 -10.62
N ASP A 220 12.73 11.09 -10.83
CA ASP A 220 11.83 12.21 -11.14
C ASP A 220 11.61 13.12 -9.93
N VAL A 221 11.59 12.57 -8.72
CA VAL A 221 11.37 13.35 -7.49
C VAL A 221 12.60 14.16 -7.08
N TRP A 222 13.80 13.60 -7.24
CA TRP A 222 15.05 14.20 -6.78
C TRP A 222 15.68 15.23 -7.74
N GLN A 223 15.02 15.50 -8.85
CA GLN A 223 15.44 16.53 -9.84
C GLN A 223 15.03 17.94 -9.43
#